data_b077c0c4d09006efebd0e42601645e66
#
_entry.id   b077c0c4d09006efebd0e42601645e66
#
_cell.length_a   1.000
_cell.length_b   1.000
_cell.length_c   1.000
_cell.angle_alpha   90.00
_cell.angle_beta   90.00
_cell.angle_gamma   90.00
#
_symmetry.space_group_name_H-M   'P 1'
#
loop_
_entity.id
_entity.type
_entity.pdbx_description
1 polymer ?
#
loop_
_entity_poly.entity_id
_entity_poly.type
_entity_poly.pdbx_seq_one_letter_code
_entity_poly.pdbx_strand_id
1 'polypeptide(L)'
;MMRKIYLVNEVGSTYFFDYRNSTLISSIGNLGVERQNTYVAFENRYKCVETKNPQTSVDFGVVFLKGYKGYSDFLKFVRESNELRLFYNNGSDTKYSYVAFKSISKTELQSNVIQSSLSLDKLSLWLSKTNYQIKVNEDKNGKVFPFGYPHTYRASYNGEISIRNNGETDAPLNIVISGAVNNPRVEILDGDEVVSSLKLNYQSANCIIVVNSEKSDQYIE
;
A
#
# COMPACT_ATOMS: atom_id res chain seq x y z
N MET A 1 11.80 -4.84 -20.31
CA MET A 1 11.51 -5.08 -18.88
C MET A 1 10.16 -5.78 -18.77
N MET A 2 10.03 -6.90 -18.06
CA MET A 2 8.81 -7.71 -18.09
C MET A 2 7.88 -7.25 -16.96
N ARG A 3 6.63 -6.85 -17.27
CA ARG A 3 5.63 -6.52 -16.24
C ARG A 3 5.24 -7.77 -15.47
N LYS A 4 5.00 -7.63 -14.17
CA LYS A 4 4.55 -8.73 -13.31
C LYS A 4 3.22 -8.35 -12.67
N ILE A 5 2.30 -9.32 -12.68
CA ILE A 5 0.98 -9.17 -12.08
C ILE A 5 0.72 -10.39 -11.23
N TYR A 6 0.22 -10.16 -10.03
CA TYR A 6 -0.11 -11.23 -9.11
C TYR A 6 -1.12 -10.77 -8.06
N LEU A 7 -1.86 -11.72 -7.51
CA LEU A 7 -2.76 -11.52 -6.38
C LEU A 7 -2.11 -12.05 -5.11
N VAL A 8 -2.34 -11.36 -4.00
CA VAL A 8 -1.92 -11.80 -2.66
C VAL A 8 -3.15 -11.75 -1.76
N ASN A 9 -3.38 -12.82 -0.99
CA ASN A 9 -4.45 -12.85 0.00
C ASN A 9 -3.97 -12.39 1.39
N GLU A 10 -4.88 -12.36 2.36
CA GLU A 10 -4.62 -11.92 3.74
C GLU A 10 -3.54 -12.73 4.47
N VAL A 11 -3.40 -14.03 4.16
CA VAL A 11 -2.37 -14.90 4.76
C VAL A 11 -1.03 -14.84 4.01
N GLY A 12 -0.92 -13.98 2.98
CA GLY A 12 0.31 -13.82 2.20
C GLY A 12 0.51 -14.85 1.07
N SER A 13 -0.45 -15.73 0.85
CA SER A 13 -0.41 -16.65 -0.31
C SER A 13 -0.53 -15.86 -1.61
N THR A 14 0.30 -16.21 -2.59
CA THR A 14 0.42 -15.45 -3.84
C THR A 14 0.01 -16.27 -5.04
N TYR A 15 -0.87 -15.73 -5.88
CA TYR A 15 -1.23 -16.29 -7.18
C TYR A 15 -0.60 -15.44 -8.30
N PHE A 16 0.34 -16.01 -9.01
CA PHE A 16 1.04 -15.35 -10.11
C PHE A 16 0.33 -15.61 -11.44
N PHE A 17 0.15 -14.58 -12.23
CA PHE A 17 -0.34 -14.70 -13.61
C PHE A 17 0.84 -14.91 -14.57
N ASP A 18 1.54 -16.02 -14.38
CA ASP A 18 2.68 -16.44 -15.20
C ASP A 18 2.79 -17.99 -15.24
N TYR A 19 3.89 -18.51 -15.77
CA TYR A 19 4.14 -19.93 -15.88
C TYR A 19 4.17 -20.69 -14.53
N ARG A 20 4.40 -20.03 -13.41
CA ARG A 20 4.37 -20.65 -12.06
C ARG A 20 3.01 -21.27 -11.76
N ASN A 21 1.94 -20.54 -12.06
CA ASN A 21 0.57 -21.05 -11.93
C ASN A 21 0.00 -21.55 -13.26
N SER A 22 0.81 -21.57 -14.32
CA SER A 22 0.35 -21.93 -15.67
C SER A 22 -0.86 -21.09 -16.11
N THR A 23 -0.85 -19.82 -15.76
CA THR A 23 -1.93 -18.84 -16.01
C THR A 23 -1.30 -17.58 -16.58
N LEU A 24 -1.70 -17.19 -17.78
CA LEU A 24 -1.15 -16.03 -18.47
C LEU A 24 -2.21 -14.93 -18.61
N ILE A 25 -1.76 -13.68 -18.62
CA ILE A 25 -2.61 -12.54 -18.96
C ILE A 25 -2.43 -12.22 -20.44
N SER A 26 -3.51 -12.25 -21.19
CA SER A 26 -3.53 -11.88 -22.60
C SER A 26 -3.82 -10.38 -22.81
N SER A 27 -4.66 -9.80 -21.95
CA SER A 27 -5.01 -8.37 -21.99
C SER A 27 -5.28 -7.82 -20.60
N ILE A 28 -5.13 -6.51 -20.45
CA ILE A 28 -5.50 -5.79 -19.24
C ILE A 28 -6.21 -4.51 -19.63
N GLY A 29 -7.34 -4.24 -19.01
CA GLY A 29 -8.12 -3.01 -19.12
C GLY A 29 -8.29 -2.31 -17.78
N ASN A 30 -8.63 -1.04 -17.83
CA ASN A 30 -9.07 -0.22 -16.71
C ASN A 30 -8.03 -0.05 -15.59
N LEU A 31 -6.73 -0.01 -15.94
CA LEU A 31 -5.66 0.29 -14.97
C LEU A 31 -5.62 1.78 -14.58
N GLY A 32 -6.29 2.64 -15.33
CA GLY A 32 -6.30 4.07 -15.10
C GLY A 32 -7.10 4.51 -13.89
N VAL A 33 -7.15 5.84 -13.70
CA VAL A 33 -7.99 6.52 -12.72
C VAL A 33 -9.20 7.09 -13.43
N GLU A 34 -10.37 6.91 -12.86
CA GLU A 34 -11.63 7.50 -13.32
C GLU A 34 -12.10 8.51 -12.29
N ARG A 35 -12.64 9.63 -12.77
CA ARG A 35 -13.27 10.65 -11.94
C ARG A 35 -14.69 10.90 -12.42
N GLN A 36 -15.62 10.90 -11.49
CA GLN A 36 -17.01 11.28 -11.75
C GLN A 36 -17.20 12.73 -11.29
N ASN A 37 -17.52 13.61 -12.26
CA ASN A 37 -17.72 15.03 -12.03
C ASN A 37 -19.20 15.37 -12.16
N THR A 38 -19.71 16.19 -11.23
CA THR A 38 -21.04 16.79 -11.29
C THR A 38 -20.90 18.24 -11.73
N TYR A 39 -21.67 18.63 -12.73
CA TYR A 39 -21.62 19.96 -13.33
C TYR A 39 -22.93 20.70 -13.13
N VAL A 40 -22.84 22.01 -12.93
CA VAL A 40 -23.97 22.94 -12.99
C VAL A 40 -23.78 23.86 -14.18
N ALA A 41 -24.84 24.00 -14.96
CA ALA A 41 -24.85 24.88 -16.12
C ALA A 41 -25.13 26.34 -15.70
N PHE A 42 -24.33 27.25 -16.26
CA PHE A 42 -24.52 28.70 -16.14
C PHE A 42 -24.47 29.28 -17.54
N GLU A 43 -25.63 29.67 -18.06
CA GLU A 43 -25.75 30.24 -19.42
C GLU A 43 -24.98 29.38 -20.45
N ASN A 44 -23.81 29.85 -20.88
CA ASN A 44 -23.01 29.23 -21.94
C ASN A 44 -21.81 28.44 -21.41
N ARG A 45 -21.74 28.11 -20.12
CA ARG A 45 -20.62 27.38 -19.50
C ARG A 45 -21.09 26.45 -18.40
N TYR A 46 -20.23 25.47 -18.10
CA TYR A 46 -20.45 24.53 -17.00
C TYR A 46 -19.42 24.78 -15.90
N LYS A 47 -19.86 24.69 -14.65
CA LYS A 47 -18.96 24.70 -13.48
C LYS A 47 -19.00 23.30 -12.85
N CYS A 48 -17.84 22.70 -12.64
CA CYS A 48 -17.74 21.49 -11.85
C CYS A 48 -17.97 21.85 -10.37
N VAL A 49 -18.96 21.23 -9.74
CA VAL A 49 -19.33 21.48 -8.34
C VAL A 49 -18.91 20.34 -7.42
N GLU A 50 -18.71 19.15 -7.98
CA GLU A 50 -18.28 18.00 -7.21
C GLU A 50 -17.46 17.05 -8.08
N THR A 51 -16.42 16.47 -7.48
CA THR A 51 -15.60 15.42 -8.10
C THR A 51 -15.50 14.26 -7.12
N LYS A 52 -15.86 13.05 -7.57
CA LYS A 52 -15.74 11.81 -6.80
C LYS A 52 -14.85 10.82 -7.54
N ASN A 53 -14.20 9.94 -6.78
CA ASN A 53 -13.55 8.77 -7.32
C ASN A 53 -14.56 7.61 -7.29
N PRO A 54 -15.17 7.22 -8.42
CA PRO A 54 -16.09 6.10 -8.43
C PRO A 54 -15.35 4.80 -8.16
N GLN A 55 -16.09 3.82 -7.65
CA GLN A 55 -15.60 2.45 -7.66
C GLN A 55 -15.42 1.97 -9.09
N THR A 56 -14.28 1.41 -9.40
CA THR A 56 -13.95 0.90 -10.73
C THR A 56 -13.51 -0.56 -10.66
N SER A 57 -13.49 -1.23 -11.81
CA SER A 57 -13.01 -2.62 -11.91
C SER A 57 -11.76 -2.66 -12.77
N VAL A 58 -10.91 -3.65 -12.53
CA VAL A 58 -9.81 -4.01 -13.45
C VAL A 58 -10.19 -5.28 -14.17
N ASP A 59 -10.07 -5.26 -15.49
CA ASP A 59 -10.46 -6.38 -16.35
C ASP A 59 -9.23 -7.03 -16.98
N PHE A 60 -9.23 -8.36 -16.98
CA PHE A 60 -8.15 -9.16 -17.50
C PHE A 60 -8.68 -10.19 -18.49
N GLY A 61 -8.02 -10.33 -19.63
CA GLY A 61 -8.04 -11.57 -20.39
C GLY A 61 -7.05 -12.56 -19.77
N VAL A 62 -7.53 -13.71 -19.34
CA VAL A 62 -6.74 -14.73 -18.65
C VAL A 62 -6.74 -16.04 -19.45
N VAL A 63 -5.60 -16.68 -19.57
CA VAL A 63 -5.41 -17.95 -20.27
C VAL A 63 -4.88 -19.01 -19.32
N PHE A 64 -5.68 -20.04 -19.05
CA PHE A 64 -5.30 -21.18 -18.20
C PHE A 64 -4.69 -22.29 -19.06
N LEU A 65 -3.37 -22.48 -18.98
CA LEU A 65 -2.64 -23.45 -19.79
C LEU A 65 -2.87 -24.90 -19.34
N LYS A 66 -3.39 -25.13 -18.13
CA LYS A 66 -3.79 -26.44 -17.61
C LYS A 66 -5.31 -26.69 -17.72
N GLY A 67 -5.99 -25.95 -18.59
CA GLY A 67 -7.42 -26.12 -18.84
C GLY A 67 -8.27 -26.02 -17.57
N TYR A 68 -9.17 -26.99 -17.39
CA TYR A 68 -10.08 -27.00 -16.22
C TYR A 68 -9.40 -27.04 -14.88
N LYS A 69 -8.23 -27.70 -14.77
CA LYS A 69 -7.48 -27.75 -13.53
C LYS A 69 -6.97 -26.35 -13.14
N GLY A 70 -6.33 -25.63 -14.06
CA GLY A 70 -5.84 -24.27 -13.79
C GLY A 70 -6.96 -23.30 -13.43
N TYR A 71 -8.09 -23.39 -14.12
CA TYR A 71 -9.29 -22.62 -13.80
C TYR A 71 -9.81 -22.92 -12.38
N SER A 72 -9.90 -24.22 -12.02
CA SER A 72 -10.39 -24.64 -10.71
C SER A 72 -9.42 -24.22 -9.58
N ASP A 73 -8.11 -24.34 -9.80
CA ASP A 73 -7.08 -23.94 -8.83
C ASP A 73 -7.16 -22.42 -8.56
N PHE A 74 -7.40 -21.61 -9.60
CA PHE A 74 -7.64 -20.18 -9.44
C PHE A 74 -8.92 -19.86 -8.63
N LEU A 75 -10.03 -20.53 -8.96
CA LEU A 75 -11.29 -20.34 -8.22
C LEU A 75 -11.16 -20.74 -6.75
N LYS A 76 -10.41 -21.81 -6.46
CA LYS A 76 -10.13 -22.23 -5.09
C LYS A 76 -9.35 -21.13 -4.35
N PHE A 77 -8.28 -20.63 -4.93
CA PHE A 77 -7.51 -19.52 -4.35
C PHE A 77 -8.38 -18.32 -4.01
N VAL A 78 -9.24 -17.90 -4.94
CA VAL A 78 -10.13 -16.73 -4.74
C VAL A 78 -11.18 -16.98 -3.66
N ARG A 79 -11.77 -18.20 -3.61
CA ARG A 79 -12.81 -18.53 -2.62
C ARG A 79 -12.26 -18.68 -1.20
N GLU A 80 -11.02 -19.09 -1.05
CA GLU A 80 -10.32 -19.21 0.24
C GLU A 80 -9.75 -17.89 0.73
N SER A 81 -9.91 -16.79 -0.03
CA SER A 81 -9.39 -15.48 0.29
C SER A 81 -10.52 -14.54 0.71
N ASN A 82 -10.42 -13.94 1.90
CA ASN A 82 -11.35 -12.91 2.36
C ASN A 82 -10.93 -11.53 1.86
N GLU A 83 -9.62 -11.28 1.76
CA GLU A 83 -9.03 -10.04 1.26
C GLU A 83 -8.04 -10.37 0.13
N LEU A 84 -8.15 -9.64 -0.95
CA LEU A 84 -7.24 -9.76 -2.08
C LEU A 84 -6.55 -8.43 -2.34
N ARG A 85 -5.25 -8.49 -2.61
CA ARG A 85 -4.46 -7.35 -3.10
C ARG A 85 -3.92 -7.69 -4.47
N LEU A 86 -4.23 -6.85 -5.44
CA LEU A 86 -3.71 -6.93 -6.80
C LEU A 86 -2.43 -6.13 -6.90
N PHE A 87 -1.33 -6.78 -7.22
CA PHE A 87 -0.03 -6.15 -7.46
C PHE A 87 0.25 -6.01 -8.95
N TYR A 88 0.67 -4.83 -9.34
CA TYR A 88 1.11 -4.50 -10.67
C TYR A 88 2.51 -3.91 -10.63
N ASN A 89 3.46 -4.58 -11.25
CA ASN A 89 4.84 -4.13 -11.39
C ASN A 89 5.13 -3.88 -12.87
N ASN A 90 5.46 -2.63 -13.21
CA ASN A 90 5.83 -2.22 -14.56
C ASN A 90 7.33 -2.34 -14.83
N GLY A 91 8.09 -2.80 -13.81
CA GLY A 91 9.53 -2.98 -13.85
C GLY A 91 10.33 -1.85 -13.20
N SER A 92 9.78 -0.67 -13.03
CA SER A 92 10.39 0.45 -12.28
C SER A 92 9.70 0.66 -10.94
N ASP A 93 8.40 0.42 -10.88
CA ASP A 93 7.57 0.66 -9.70
C ASP A 93 6.59 -0.49 -9.47
N THR A 94 6.30 -0.77 -8.21
CA THR A 94 5.31 -1.77 -7.80
C THR A 94 4.17 -1.06 -7.09
N LYS A 95 2.98 -1.13 -7.68
CA LYS A 95 1.74 -0.62 -7.10
C LYS A 95 0.82 -1.77 -6.75
N TYR A 96 -0.03 -1.56 -5.77
CA TYR A 96 -1.07 -2.52 -5.42
C TYR A 96 -2.40 -1.80 -5.15
N SER A 97 -3.48 -2.54 -5.27
CA SER A 97 -4.82 -2.09 -4.90
C SER A 97 -5.53 -3.22 -4.18
N TYR A 98 -6.30 -2.89 -3.17
CA TYR A 98 -7.26 -3.83 -2.58
C TYR A 98 -8.34 -4.10 -3.61
N VAL A 99 -8.67 -5.37 -3.80
CA VAL A 99 -9.64 -5.79 -4.81
C VAL A 99 -10.58 -6.85 -4.26
N ALA A 100 -11.81 -6.86 -4.79
CA ALA A 100 -12.76 -7.94 -4.60
C ALA A 100 -12.95 -8.70 -5.91
N PHE A 101 -13.10 -10.01 -5.81
CA PHE A 101 -13.49 -10.82 -6.96
C PHE A 101 -14.91 -10.47 -7.40
N LYS A 102 -15.07 -10.06 -8.65
CA LYS A 102 -16.35 -9.75 -9.23
C LYS A 102 -16.91 -10.89 -10.06
N SER A 103 -16.16 -11.28 -11.07
CA SER A 103 -16.60 -12.33 -11.99
C SER A 103 -15.45 -12.93 -12.77
N ILE A 104 -15.64 -14.14 -13.24
CA ILE A 104 -14.79 -14.77 -14.24
C ILE A 104 -15.68 -15.53 -15.23
N SER A 105 -15.51 -15.25 -16.52
CA SER A 105 -16.13 -16.04 -17.58
C SER A 105 -15.35 -17.34 -17.79
N LYS A 106 -15.99 -18.31 -18.42
CA LYS A 106 -15.36 -19.58 -18.80
C LYS A 106 -15.76 -19.90 -20.23
N THR A 107 -14.76 -20.11 -21.08
CA THR A 107 -14.99 -20.63 -22.43
C THR A 107 -14.89 -22.17 -22.43
N GLU A 108 -15.27 -22.79 -23.54
CA GLU A 108 -15.00 -24.20 -23.77
C GLU A 108 -13.50 -24.48 -23.90
N LEU A 109 -13.12 -25.70 -23.56
CA LEU A 109 -11.74 -26.16 -23.63
C LEU A 109 -11.29 -26.26 -25.09
N GLN A 110 -10.25 -25.53 -25.46
CA GLN A 110 -9.61 -25.59 -26.76
C GLN A 110 -8.15 -25.98 -26.62
N SER A 111 -7.74 -27.10 -27.20
CA SER A 111 -6.34 -27.57 -27.12
C SER A 111 -5.76 -27.61 -25.70
N ASN A 112 -6.55 -28.06 -24.74
CA ASN A 112 -6.23 -28.09 -23.30
C ASN A 112 -6.05 -26.69 -22.65
N VAL A 113 -6.53 -25.64 -23.27
CA VAL A 113 -6.47 -24.24 -22.79
C VAL A 113 -7.88 -23.71 -22.58
N ILE A 114 -8.07 -22.95 -21.52
CA ILE A 114 -9.29 -22.18 -21.27
C ILE A 114 -8.93 -20.68 -21.29
N GLN A 115 -9.67 -19.93 -22.09
CA GLN A 115 -9.64 -18.48 -22.07
C GLN A 115 -10.76 -17.96 -21.19
N SER A 116 -10.50 -16.90 -20.46
CA SER A 116 -11.45 -16.33 -19.51
C SER A 116 -11.30 -14.81 -19.47
N SER A 117 -12.40 -14.12 -19.19
CA SER A 117 -12.40 -12.71 -18.81
C SER A 117 -12.60 -12.65 -17.30
N LEU A 118 -11.62 -12.15 -16.59
CA LEU A 118 -11.63 -11.93 -15.15
C LEU A 118 -11.87 -10.45 -14.88
N SER A 119 -12.80 -10.14 -13.99
CA SER A 119 -13.06 -8.79 -13.50
C SER A 119 -12.89 -8.74 -11.99
N LEU A 120 -12.12 -7.77 -11.51
CA LEU A 120 -11.88 -7.50 -10.09
C LEU A 120 -12.33 -6.08 -9.79
N ASP A 121 -13.19 -5.90 -8.81
CA ASP A 121 -13.59 -4.57 -8.33
C ASP A 121 -12.48 -3.98 -7.48
N LYS A 122 -12.03 -2.76 -7.79
CA LYS A 122 -11.06 -2.03 -6.97
C LYS A 122 -11.75 -1.48 -5.72
N LEU A 123 -11.21 -1.78 -4.57
CA LEU A 123 -11.68 -1.28 -3.28
C LEU A 123 -10.84 -0.10 -2.79
N SER A 124 -9.70 0.17 -3.44
CA SER A 124 -8.83 1.30 -3.15
C SER A 124 -8.26 1.90 -4.44
N LEU A 125 -7.72 3.09 -4.36
CA LEU A 125 -6.81 3.62 -5.37
C LEU A 125 -5.55 2.76 -5.46
N TRP A 126 -4.72 3.00 -6.49
CA TRP A 126 -3.41 2.39 -6.56
C TRP A 126 -2.49 2.95 -5.47
N LEU A 127 -1.98 2.06 -4.64
CA LEU A 127 -1.10 2.34 -3.52
C LEU A 127 0.34 1.93 -3.87
N SER A 128 1.29 2.68 -3.39
CA SER A 128 2.71 2.32 -3.40
C SER A 128 3.22 2.31 -1.97
N LYS A 129 3.94 1.27 -1.57
CA LYS A 129 4.53 1.17 -0.24
C LYS A 129 6.01 1.46 -0.32
N THR A 130 6.44 2.50 0.35
CA THR A 130 7.85 2.83 0.52
C THR A 130 8.22 2.65 1.98
N ASN A 131 9.32 1.95 2.24
CA ASN A 131 9.83 1.75 3.59
C ASN A 131 11.03 2.67 3.78
N TYR A 132 10.99 3.42 4.86
CA TYR A 132 12.10 4.22 5.34
C TYR A 132 12.59 3.68 6.67
N GLN A 133 13.87 3.81 6.94
CA GLN A 133 14.46 3.40 8.21
C GLN A 133 15.31 4.54 8.76
N ILE A 134 14.97 4.97 9.95
CA ILE A 134 15.74 5.95 10.70
C ILE A 134 16.54 5.18 11.76
N LYS A 135 17.86 5.32 11.74
CA LYS A 135 18.70 4.87 12.84
C LYS A 135 18.97 6.05 13.74
N VAL A 136 18.43 5.99 14.93
CA VAL A 136 18.74 6.98 15.96
C VAL A 136 20.10 6.60 16.55
N ASN A 137 21.14 7.37 16.22
CA ASN A 137 22.45 7.14 16.78
C ASN A 137 22.50 7.73 18.19
N GLU A 138 23.04 6.96 19.14
CA GLU A 138 23.53 7.56 20.37
C GLU A 138 24.62 8.57 20.02
N ASP A 139 24.41 9.82 20.39
CA ASP A 139 25.44 10.81 20.28
C ASP A 139 26.49 10.49 21.34
N LYS A 140 27.47 9.66 20.95
CA LYS A 140 28.56 9.20 21.81
C LYS A 140 29.48 10.35 22.25
N ASN A 141 29.22 11.58 21.82
CA ASN A 141 29.93 12.77 22.26
C ASN A 141 29.40 13.37 23.57
N GLY A 142 28.57 12.63 24.30
CA GLY A 142 28.20 12.96 25.66
C GLY A 142 29.47 13.08 26.52
N LYS A 143 29.76 14.29 27.01
CA LYS A 143 30.91 14.53 27.85
C LYS A 143 30.75 13.76 29.15
N VAL A 144 31.77 13.00 29.52
CA VAL A 144 31.87 12.25 30.79
C VAL A 144 32.51 13.17 31.84
N PHE A 145 31.95 13.14 33.06
CA PHE A 145 32.46 13.91 34.20
C PHE A 145 33.98 13.75 34.40
N PRO A 146 34.71 14.82 34.82
CA PRO A 146 34.28 16.08 35.42
C PRO A 146 34.42 17.28 34.47
N PHE A 147 33.37 18.08 34.36
CA PHE A 147 33.36 19.30 33.54
C PHE A 147 32.91 20.54 34.35
N GLY A 148 33.54 21.70 34.10
CA GLY A 148 33.13 22.98 34.64
C GLY A 148 31.92 23.58 33.94
N TYR A 149 31.12 24.43 34.60
CA TYR A 149 29.96 25.14 34.03
C TYR A 149 30.34 26.15 32.94
N PRO A 150 29.47 26.41 31.95
CA PRO A 150 28.11 25.95 31.74
C PRO A 150 28.02 24.73 30.79
N HIS A 151 27.11 23.80 31.08
CA HIS A 151 26.88 22.65 30.23
C HIS A 151 25.44 22.57 29.79
N THR A 152 25.26 22.15 28.56
CA THR A 152 23.97 21.65 28.06
C THR A 152 23.95 20.15 28.30
N TYR A 153 23.06 19.68 29.15
CA TYR A 153 22.78 18.25 29.29
C TYR A 153 21.95 17.80 28.08
N ARG A 154 22.47 16.88 27.28
CA ARG A 154 22.11 15.91 26.62
C ARG A 154 21.52 15.69 25.51
N ALA A 155 21.96 15.08 24.74
CA ALA A 155 21.40 14.58 23.55
C ALA A 155 19.99 14.06 23.72
N SER A 156 19.03 14.62 23.09
CA SER A 156 17.86 13.89 22.69
C SER A 156 18.26 12.99 21.53
N TYR A 157 17.84 11.74 21.54
CA TYR A 157 17.97 10.86 20.38
C TYR A 157 17.02 11.38 19.32
N ASN A 158 17.52 12.11 18.35
CA ASN A 158 16.73 12.64 17.24
C ASN A 158 17.16 11.96 15.96
N GLY A 159 16.20 11.46 15.23
CA GLY A 159 16.38 11.01 13.86
C GLY A 159 15.37 11.74 12.98
N GLU A 160 15.82 12.27 11.89
CA GLU A 160 14.99 12.94 10.91
C GLU A 160 15.12 12.23 9.55
N ILE A 161 14.01 12.14 8.83
CA ILE A 161 13.98 11.63 7.48
C ILE A 161 12.98 12.42 6.64
N SER A 162 13.37 12.78 5.43
CA SER A 162 12.48 13.41 4.49
C SER A 162 11.70 12.35 3.72
N ILE A 163 10.37 12.44 3.79
CA ILE A 163 9.44 11.54 3.10
C ILE A 163 8.67 12.36 2.09
N ARG A 164 8.61 11.89 0.86
CA ARG A 164 7.81 12.52 -0.19
C ARG A 164 6.65 11.63 -0.58
N ASN A 165 5.44 12.15 -0.45
CA ASN A 165 4.26 11.53 -1.04
C ASN A 165 4.15 11.98 -2.51
N ASN A 166 4.39 11.06 -3.44
CA ASN A 166 4.21 11.30 -4.87
C ASN A 166 2.79 10.91 -5.36
N GLY A 167 1.88 10.57 -4.44
CA GLY A 167 0.49 10.26 -4.74
C GLY A 167 -0.36 11.51 -4.96
N GLU A 168 -1.58 11.31 -5.43
CA GLU A 168 -2.58 12.37 -5.65
C GLU A 168 -3.44 12.62 -4.39
N THR A 169 -3.28 11.83 -3.34
CA THR A 169 -4.06 11.87 -2.11
C THR A 169 -3.15 11.68 -0.89
N ASP A 170 -3.65 12.08 0.27
CA ASP A 170 -2.98 11.81 1.54
C ASP A 170 -2.77 10.30 1.71
N ALA A 171 -1.60 9.93 2.22
CA ALA A 171 -1.22 8.55 2.46
C ALA A 171 -1.16 8.25 3.96
N PRO A 172 -1.65 7.09 4.42
CA PRO A 172 -1.47 6.68 5.80
C PRO A 172 0.00 6.40 6.09
N LEU A 173 0.37 6.63 7.34
CA LEU A 173 1.71 6.38 7.85
C LEU A 173 1.66 5.24 8.87
N ASN A 174 2.52 4.25 8.67
CA ASN A 174 2.76 3.18 9.64
C ASN A 174 4.16 3.38 10.22
N ILE A 175 4.24 3.58 11.54
CA ILE A 175 5.48 3.87 12.25
C ILE A 175 5.76 2.68 13.18
N VAL A 176 6.95 2.13 13.07
CA VAL A 176 7.44 1.09 13.97
C VAL A 176 8.65 1.64 14.72
N ILE A 177 8.52 1.75 16.04
CA ILE A 177 9.61 2.15 16.94
C ILE A 177 10.09 0.89 17.64
N SER A 178 11.39 0.56 17.50
CA SER A 178 11.94 -0.63 18.11
C SER A 178 13.20 -0.31 18.93
N GLY A 179 13.33 -0.96 20.09
CA GLY A 179 14.47 -0.83 20.98
C GLY A 179 14.13 -0.17 22.31
N ALA A 180 15.13 0.48 22.94
CA ALA A 180 14.93 1.21 24.18
C ALA A 180 14.21 2.55 23.91
N VAL A 181 13.17 2.82 24.67
CA VAL A 181 12.40 4.07 24.55
C VAL A 181 12.16 4.72 25.90
N ASN A 182 12.12 6.05 25.88
CA ASN A 182 11.78 6.88 27.03
C ASN A 182 10.91 8.04 26.56
N ASN A 183 9.59 7.89 26.71
CA ASN A 183 8.59 8.86 26.28
C ASN A 183 8.79 9.31 24.82
N PRO A 184 8.73 8.37 23.85
CA PRO A 184 9.02 8.69 22.46
C PRO A 184 8.02 9.70 21.91
N ARG A 185 8.54 10.61 21.07
CA ARG A 185 7.77 11.61 20.36
C ARG A 185 8.07 11.51 18.87
N VAL A 186 7.03 11.47 18.08
CA VAL A 186 7.11 11.51 16.62
C VAL A 186 6.42 12.77 16.13
N GLU A 187 7.06 13.51 15.28
CA GLU A 187 6.53 14.73 14.69
C GLU A 187 6.56 14.62 13.17
N ILE A 188 5.51 15.10 12.54
CA ILE A 188 5.44 15.30 11.10
C ILE A 188 5.55 16.80 10.87
N LEU A 189 6.55 17.17 10.08
CA LEU A 189 6.87 18.55 9.75
C LEU A 189 6.52 18.81 8.27
N ASP A 190 6.01 20.01 8.00
CA ASP A 190 5.95 20.58 6.65
C ASP A 190 6.86 21.81 6.63
N GLY A 191 8.05 21.65 6.05
CA GLY A 191 9.14 22.59 6.27
C GLY A 191 9.56 22.61 7.75
N ASP A 192 9.47 23.77 8.38
CA ASP A 192 9.81 23.95 9.81
C ASP A 192 8.57 23.92 10.73
N GLU A 193 7.38 23.73 10.18
CA GLU A 193 6.12 23.71 10.93
C GLU A 193 5.70 22.28 11.32
N VAL A 194 5.36 22.08 12.58
CA VAL A 194 4.83 20.80 13.08
C VAL A 194 3.35 20.71 12.73
N VAL A 195 3.02 19.88 11.74
CA VAL A 195 1.63 19.65 11.30
C VAL A 195 0.93 18.55 12.09
N SER A 196 1.69 17.63 12.67
CA SER A 196 1.15 16.57 13.53
C SER A 196 2.21 16.09 14.51
N SER A 197 1.78 15.68 15.71
CA SER A 197 2.68 15.11 16.70
C SER A 197 2.01 13.99 17.48
N LEU A 198 2.78 12.94 17.76
CA LEU A 198 2.41 11.84 18.64
C LEU A 198 3.44 11.78 19.77
N LYS A 199 2.98 11.84 21.02
CA LYS A 199 3.80 11.66 22.20
C LYS A 199 3.26 10.49 23.03
N LEU A 200 4.10 9.53 23.32
CA LEU A 200 3.76 8.38 24.15
C LEU A 200 4.43 8.52 25.51
N ASN A 201 3.65 8.35 26.58
CA ASN A 201 4.15 8.31 27.94
C ASN A 201 4.49 6.86 28.31
N TYR A 202 5.59 6.36 27.78
CA TYR A 202 5.99 4.98 27.92
C TYR A 202 7.52 4.85 28.01
N GLN A 203 7.99 3.99 28.90
CA GLN A 203 9.42 3.69 29.07
C GLN A 203 9.66 2.19 29.04
N SER A 204 10.61 1.77 28.24
CA SER A 204 11.05 0.38 28.16
C SER A 204 12.49 0.29 27.69
N ALA A 205 13.22 -0.70 28.21
CA ALA A 205 14.58 -1.00 27.74
C ALA A 205 14.58 -1.75 26.40
N ASN A 206 13.47 -2.42 26.06
CA ASN A 206 13.30 -3.14 24.81
C ASN A 206 11.81 -3.28 24.51
N CYS A 207 11.35 -2.68 23.45
CA CYS A 207 9.95 -2.78 23.00
C CYS A 207 9.86 -2.66 21.47
N ILE A 208 8.69 -3.00 20.96
CA ILE A 208 8.24 -2.67 19.61
C ILE A 208 6.92 -1.93 19.79
N ILE A 209 6.82 -0.71 19.28
CA ILE A 209 5.62 0.09 19.26
C ILE A 209 5.21 0.25 17.81
N VAL A 210 3.98 -0.10 17.49
CA VAL A 210 3.41 0.05 16.15
C VAL A 210 2.33 1.11 16.19
N VAL A 211 2.43 2.11 15.35
CA VAL A 211 1.43 3.17 15.19
C VAL A 211 0.93 3.12 13.76
N ASN A 212 -0.36 2.85 13.60
CA ASN A 212 -1.02 2.83 12.31
C ASN A 212 -1.99 4.01 12.20
N SER A 213 -1.83 4.86 11.19
CA SER A 213 -2.68 6.03 10.94
C SER A 213 -3.75 5.78 9.86
N GLU A 214 -3.91 4.56 9.37
CA GLU A 214 -4.94 4.25 8.37
C GLU A 214 -6.34 4.46 8.94
N LYS A 215 -7.15 5.30 8.28
CA LYS A 215 -8.46 5.73 8.81
C LYS A 215 -9.42 4.58 9.13
N SER A 216 -9.30 3.46 8.44
CA SER A 216 -10.11 2.26 8.64
C SER A 216 -9.61 1.36 9.78
N ASP A 217 -8.37 1.55 10.23
CA ASP A 217 -7.69 0.63 11.16
C ASP A 217 -6.63 1.38 11.99
N GLN A 218 -7.06 2.46 12.68
CA GLN A 218 -6.16 3.23 13.53
C GLN A 218 -5.92 2.52 14.85
N TYR A 219 -4.66 2.23 15.18
CA TYR A 219 -4.29 1.67 16.47
C TYR A 219 -2.86 2.06 16.88
N ILE A 220 -2.58 1.90 18.18
CA ILE A 220 -1.25 1.93 18.78
C ILE A 220 -1.12 0.66 19.61
N GLU A 221 -0.10 -0.14 19.32
CA GLU A 221 0.19 -1.40 20.01
C GLU A 221 1.63 -1.44 20.53
#